data_2b7f41e370498910b59322751e37cfbb
#
_entry.id   2b7f41e370498910b59322751e37cfbb
#
_cell.length_a   1.000
_cell.length_b   1.000
_cell.length_c   1.000
_cell.angle_alpha   90.00
_cell.angle_beta   90.00
_cell.angle_gamma   90.00
#
_symmetry.space_group_name_H-M   'P 1'
#
loop_
_entity.id
_entity.type
_entity.pdbx_description
1 polymer ?
#
loop_
_entity_poly.entity_id
_entity_poly.type
_entity_poly.pdbx_seq_one_letter_code
_entity_poly.pdbx_strand_id
1 'polypeptide(L)'
;MRNFWYLLCALLLVTLSAGCGGGLAKPETTALAKPLPAYQGPQRKLTREQQYIKKLLVKKGYNLKHDNPTVIVVHKLSRRLDCYKGLTKLGSYPVVLGHDPYNDKLCQGDDCTPEGVYRVRAKFAHPKWDYFIWLNYPNTKNWIKFARAKKAGKIPPDADIGGDIGIHGTDDPYRNLIGMNWTYGCISMLDKDLDQVYPLVNQNTLVVITKQ
;
A
#
# COMPACT_ATOMS: atom_id res chain seq x y z
N MET A 1 22.05 30.21 -30.94
CA MET A 1 21.96 29.99 -32.39
C MET A 1 20.65 29.27 -32.63
N ARG A 2 19.58 30.02 -32.95
CA ARG A 2 18.93 30.22 -34.27
C ARG A 2 18.31 28.91 -34.75
N ASN A 3 17.02 28.76 -35.13
CA ASN A 3 16.04 29.61 -35.87
C ASN A 3 14.64 29.00 -35.62
N PHE A 4 13.57 29.66 -35.31
CA PHE A 4 12.66 30.52 -36.05
C PHE A 4 12.24 29.97 -37.44
N TRP A 5 11.00 29.48 -37.56
CA TRP A 5 10.28 29.49 -38.86
C TRP A 5 8.79 29.72 -38.63
N TYR A 6 8.41 30.94 -39.08
CA TYR A 6 7.02 31.34 -39.34
C TYR A 6 6.69 30.93 -40.77
N LEU A 7 5.48 30.54 -41.04
CA LEU A 7 4.88 30.67 -42.39
C LEU A 7 3.40 30.98 -42.29
N LEU A 8 3.07 32.18 -42.79
CA LEU A 8 1.76 32.69 -43.14
C LEU A 8 1.23 32.00 -44.40
N CYS A 9 -0.12 31.84 -44.53
CA CYS A 9 -0.88 31.86 -45.78
C CYS A 9 -2.31 32.26 -45.42
N ALA A 10 -2.70 33.45 -45.64
CA ALA A 10 -3.24 34.13 -46.79
C ALA A 10 -4.77 33.90 -46.93
N LEU A 11 -5.47 35.03 -46.75
CA LEU A 11 -6.90 35.28 -47.02
C LEU A 11 -7.25 34.98 -48.47
N LEU A 12 -8.42 34.44 -48.66
CA LEU A 12 -9.17 34.62 -49.94
C LEU A 12 -10.60 35.03 -49.62
N LEU A 13 -10.87 36.32 -49.86
CA LEU A 13 -12.19 36.90 -49.93
C LEU A 13 -12.81 36.57 -51.29
N VAL A 14 -13.98 35.97 -51.28
CA VAL A 14 -14.87 35.99 -52.46
C VAL A 14 -16.21 36.51 -52.03
N THR A 15 -16.48 37.74 -52.52
CA THR A 15 -17.80 38.39 -52.51
C THR A 15 -18.60 37.92 -53.69
N LEU A 16 -19.82 37.44 -53.50
CA LEU A 16 -20.88 37.49 -54.51
C LEU A 16 -22.22 37.74 -53.84
N SER A 17 -22.82 38.79 -54.32
CA SER A 17 -24.11 39.36 -53.93
C SER A 17 -25.27 38.66 -54.64
N ALA A 18 -26.42 38.86 -54.05
CA ALA A 18 -27.78 38.94 -54.57
C ALA A 18 -28.71 37.77 -54.42
N GLY A 19 -29.70 37.93 -53.60
CA GLY A 19 -31.06 37.89 -54.08
C GLY A 19 -32.01 36.86 -53.49
N CYS A 20 -33.07 37.41 -52.97
CA CYS A 20 -34.42 36.84 -52.86
C CYS A 20 -34.83 36.13 -51.58
N GLY A 21 -35.85 36.70 -51.00
CA GLY A 21 -36.58 36.42 -49.79
C GLY A 21 -37.07 34.99 -49.63
N GLY A 22 -36.93 34.51 -48.45
CA GLY A 22 -37.53 33.33 -47.93
C GLY A 22 -37.62 33.46 -46.44
N GLY A 23 -38.85 33.35 -45.91
CA GLY A 23 -39.14 33.54 -44.51
C GLY A 23 -38.28 32.69 -43.61
N LEU A 24 -37.65 33.33 -42.64
CA LEU A 24 -36.91 32.69 -41.55
C LEU A 24 -37.89 31.92 -40.68
N ALA A 25 -37.98 30.62 -40.87
CA ALA A 25 -38.51 29.71 -39.86
C ALA A 25 -37.61 29.82 -38.61
N LYS A 26 -38.22 30.14 -37.47
CA LYS A 26 -37.48 30.10 -36.17
C LYS A 26 -36.94 28.70 -35.98
N PRO A 27 -35.65 28.57 -35.57
CA PRO A 27 -35.15 27.27 -35.19
C PRO A 27 -35.95 26.76 -33.99
N GLU A 28 -36.63 25.61 -34.16
CA GLU A 28 -37.15 24.86 -33.02
C GLU A 28 -36.01 24.59 -32.04
N THR A 29 -36.22 25.05 -30.82
CA THR A 29 -35.32 24.76 -29.71
C THR A 29 -35.33 23.26 -29.46
N THR A 30 -34.39 22.54 -30.05
CA THR A 30 -34.19 21.11 -29.76
C THR A 30 -33.98 20.93 -28.28
N ALA A 31 -34.95 20.38 -27.60
CA ALA A 31 -34.88 20.09 -26.18
C ALA A 31 -33.58 19.31 -25.92
N LEU A 32 -32.66 19.87 -25.13
CA LEU A 32 -31.44 19.19 -24.73
C LEU A 32 -31.78 17.82 -24.17
N ALA A 33 -31.35 16.80 -24.85
CA ALA A 33 -31.54 15.41 -24.43
C ALA A 33 -31.04 15.28 -22.99
N LYS A 34 -31.91 14.76 -22.12
CA LYS A 34 -31.60 14.50 -20.72
C LYS A 34 -30.29 13.69 -20.65
N PRO A 35 -29.26 14.11 -19.85
CA PRO A 35 -28.02 13.38 -19.77
C PRO A 35 -28.31 11.92 -19.37
N LEU A 36 -27.77 10.98 -20.14
CA LEU A 36 -27.87 9.58 -19.80
C LEU A 36 -27.31 9.36 -18.40
N PRO A 37 -27.97 8.55 -17.53
CA PRO A 37 -27.42 8.23 -16.24
C PRO A 37 -26.03 7.62 -16.41
N ALA A 38 -25.06 8.10 -15.64
CA ALA A 38 -23.70 7.60 -15.67
C ALA A 38 -23.73 6.07 -15.48
N TYR A 39 -23.14 5.33 -16.41
CA TYR A 39 -23.05 3.88 -16.34
C TYR A 39 -22.30 3.50 -15.06
N GLN A 40 -23.01 3.02 -14.07
CA GLN A 40 -22.44 2.39 -12.88
C GLN A 40 -22.19 0.92 -13.24
N GLY A 41 -20.98 0.62 -13.73
CA GLY A 41 -20.57 -0.75 -13.95
C GLY A 41 -20.77 -1.61 -12.68
N PRO A 42 -20.86 -2.95 -12.79
CA PRO A 42 -21.13 -3.83 -11.67
C PRO A 42 -20.15 -3.55 -10.53
N GLN A 43 -20.67 -3.21 -9.34
CA GLN A 43 -19.87 -2.94 -8.15
C GLN A 43 -19.09 -4.20 -7.79
N ARG A 44 -17.78 -4.20 -8.06
CA ARG A 44 -16.92 -5.37 -7.80
C ARG A 44 -16.98 -5.70 -6.32
N LYS A 45 -17.48 -6.88 -5.99
CA LYS A 45 -17.55 -7.38 -4.60
C LYS A 45 -16.15 -7.38 -3.98
N LEU A 46 -15.99 -6.76 -2.81
CA LEU A 46 -14.72 -6.73 -2.07
C LEU A 46 -14.27 -8.17 -1.73
N THR A 47 -12.97 -8.43 -1.89
CA THR A 47 -12.35 -9.66 -1.41
C THR A 47 -12.43 -9.76 0.11
N ARG A 48 -12.21 -10.96 0.68
CA ARG A 48 -12.14 -11.16 2.13
C ARG A 48 -11.11 -10.24 2.79
N GLU A 49 -9.97 -10.08 2.17
CA GLU A 49 -8.89 -9.21 2.65
C GLU A 49 -9.30 -7.73 2.61
N GLN A 50 -9.88 -7.26 1.51
CA GLN A 50 -10.40 -5.89 1.41
C GLN A 50 -11.50 -5.62 2.44
N GLN A 51 -12.36 -6.60 2.72
CA GLN A 51 -13.36 -6.50 3.79
C GLN A 51 -12.71 -6.38 5.17
N TYR A 52 -11.66 -7.15 5.44
CA TYR A 52 -10.87 -7.04 6.66
C TYR A 52 -10.22 -5.66 6.80
N ILE A 53 -9.52 -5.19 5.74
CA ILE A 53 -8.91 -3.86 5.71
C ILE A 53 -9.96 -2.77 5.95
N LYS A 54 -11.12 -2.86 5.30
CA LYS A 54 -12.24 -1.92 5.50
C LYS A 54 -12.65 -1.85 6.97
N LYS A 55 -12.90 -3.00 7.60
CA LYS A 55 -13.28 -3.08 9.03
C LYS A 55 -12.18 -2.50 9.93
N LEU A 56 -10.91 -2.81 9.62
CA LEU A 56 -9.75 -2.31 10.37
C LEU A 56 -9.66 -0.78 10.28
N LEU A 57 -9.74 -0.22 9.07
CA LEU A 57 -9.64 1.22 8.85
C LEU A 57 -10.77 1.97 9.58
N VAL A 58 -12.02 1.51 9.45
CA VAL A 58 -13.15 2.10 10.18
C VAL A 58 -12.92 2.03 11.71
N LYS A 59 -12.49 0.88 12.24
CA LYS A 59 -12.13 0.73 13.66
C LYS A 59 -11.02 1.66 14.11
N LYS A 60 -10.13 2.06 13.22
CA LYS A 60 -9.03 3.01 13.47
C LYS A 60 -9.43 4.47 13.27
N GLY A 61 -10.70 4.76 12.96
CA GLY A 61 -11.26 6.10 12.82
C GLY A 61 -11.11 6.71 11.43
N TYR A 62 -10.72 5.94 10.41
CA TYR A 62 -10.61 6.46 9.04
C TYR A 62 -11.99 6.58 8.38
N ASN A 63 -12.24 7.70 7.72
CA ASN A 63 -13.40 7.91 6.86
C ASN A 63 -13.04 7.55 5.42
N LEU A 64 -13.45 6.37 4.97
CA LEU A 64 -13.08 5.83 3.66
C LEU A 64 -13.66 6.60 2.45
N LYS A 65 -14.50 7.61 2.67
CA LYS A 65 -14.92 8.53 1.59
C LYS A 65 -13.88 9.62 1.33
N HIS A 66 -13.06 9.95 2.31
CA HIS A 66 -12.09 11.04 2.26
C HIS A 66 -10.66 10.57 2.54
N ASP A 67 -10.52 9.55 3.38
CA ASP A 67 -9.21 9.01 3.77
C ASP A 67 -8.80 7.87 2.85
N ASN A 68 -7.55 7.93 2.41
CA ASN A 68 -6.95 6.91 1.56
C ASN A 68 -5.57 6.50 2.10
N PRO A 69 -5.52 5.92 3.33
CA PRO A 69 -4.25 5.56 3.95
C PRO A 69 -3.57 4.38 3.24
N THR A 70 -2.25 4.32 3.33
CA THR A 70 -1.50 3.14 2.92
C THR A 70 -1.70 2.04 3.96
N VAL A 71 -1.96 0.82 3.50
CA VAL A 71 -2.05 -0.40 4.32
C VAL A 71 -1.14 -1.46 3.71
N ILE A 72 -0.28 -2.02 4.54
CA ILE A 72 0.56 -3.17 4.18
C ILE A 72 -0.01 -4.41 4.88
N VAL A 73 -0.16 -5.50 4.14
CA VAL A 73 -0.56 -6.80 4.69
C VAL A 73 0.53 -7.82 4.40
N VAL A 74 1.14 -8.37 5.45
CA VAL A 74 2.16 -9.41 5.36
C VAL A 74 1.53 -10.75 5.71
N HIS A 75 1.56 -11.67 4.75
CA HIS A 75 1.08 -13.03 4.88
C HIS A 75 2.26 -13.97 5.15
N LYS A 76 2.42 -14.41 6.39
CA LYS A 76 3.58 -15.20 6.81
C LYS A 76 3.70 -16.51 6.05
N LEU A 77 2.62 -17.30 5.98
CA LEU A 77 2.66 -18.63 5.34
C LEU A 77 2.89 -18.56 3.83
N SER A 78 2.34 -17.56 3.14
CA SER A 78 2.56 -17.37 1.71
C SER A 78 3.78 -16.50 1.39
N ARG A 79 4.50 -15.99 2.41
CA ARG A 79 5.69 -15.12 2.26
C ARG A 79 5.46 -13.98 1.28
N ARG A 80 4.37 -13.28 1.47
CA ARG A 80 3.91 -12.23 0.57
C ARG A 80 3.57 -10.96 1.35
N LEU A 81 3.94 -9.83 0.78
CA LEU A 81 3.55 -8.50 1.23
C LEU A 81 2.64 -7.89 0.17
N ASP A 82 1.43 -7.52 0.57
CA ASP A 82 0.46 -6.82 -0.25
C ASP A 82 0.38 -5.36 0.18
N CYS A 83 0.54 -4.43 -0.78
CA CYS A 83 0.44 -2.99 -0.54
C CYS A 83 -0.89 -2.45 -1.07
N TYR A 84 -1.59 -1.68 -0.24
CA TYR A 84 -2.87 -1.07 -0.54
C TYR A 84 -2.85 0.44 -0.37
N LYS A 85 -3.64 1.13 -1.19
CA LYS A 85 -4.05 2.52 -0.96
C LYS A 85 -5.56 2.50 -0.69
N GLY A 86 -5.97 2.80 0.55
CA GLY A 86 -7.33 2.52 1.00
C GLY A 86 -7.70 1.05 0.82
N LEU A 87 -8.64 0.76 -0.10
CA LEU A 87 -9.04 -0.60 -0.46
C LEU A 87 -8.49 -1.07 -1.80
N THR A 88 -7.75 -0.22 -2.53
CA THR A 88 -7.15 -0.57 -3.82
C THR A 88 -5.79 -1.21 -3.62
N LYS A 89 -5.62 -2.44 -4.09
CA LYS A 89 -4.34 -3.14 -4.09
C LYS A 89 -3.42 -2.52 -5.14
N LEU A 90 -2.23 -2.08 -4.72
CA LEU A 90 -1.23 -1.46 -5.59
C LEU A 90 -0.19 -2.47 -6.08
N GLY A 91 0.18 -3.42 -5.24
CA GLY A 91 1.20 -4.41 -5.55
C GLY A 91 1.22 -5.58 -4.59
N SER A 92 1.99 -6.61 -4.98
CA SER A 92 2.17 -7.85 -4.23
C SER A 92 3.61 -8.31 -4.43
N TYR A 93 4.35 -8.50 -3.34
CA TYR A 93 5.79 -8.69 -3.37
C TYR A 93 6.18 -9.91 -2.54
N PRO A 94 7.14 -10.74 -3.00
CA PRO A 94 7.70 -11.80 -2.19
C PRO A 94 8.48 -11.21 -1.01
N VAL A 95 8.43 -11.89 0.13
CA VAL A 95 9.19 -11.51 1.32
C VAL A 95 9.79 -12.74 1.98
N VAL A 96 10.84 -12.53 2.75
CA VAL A 96 11.37 -13.50 3.70
C VAL A 96 11.26 -12.94 5.12
N LEU A 97 11.23 -13.82 6.10
CA LEU A 97 10.84 -13.54 7.47
C LEU A 97 11.96 -13.94 8.45
N GLY A 98 11.63 -13.93 9.73
CA GLY A 98 12.45 -14.55 10.77
C GLY A 98 12.69 -16.04 10.50
N HIS A 99 13.77 -16.61 11.06
CA HIS A 99 14.12 -18.01 10.87
C HIS A 99 12.97 -18.96 11.21
N ASP A 100 12.13 -18.61 12.19
CA ASP A 100 10.85 -19.27 12.44
C ASP A 100 9.68 -18.47 11.83
N PRO A 101 9.25 -18.81 10.60
CA PRO A 101 8.15 -18.11 9.94
C PRO A 101 6.76 -18.60 10.40
N TYR A 102 6.67 -19.69 11.16
CA TYR A 102 5.42 -20.37 11.49
C TYR A 102 4.80 -19.89 12.79
N ASN A 103 5.65 -19.59 13.78
CA ASN A 103 5.22 -19.20 15.11
C ASN A 103 5.11 -17.67 15.23
N ASP A 104 4.31 -17.24 16.21
CA ASP A 104 4.17 -15.83 16.53
C ASP A 104 5.21 -15.44 17.58
N LYS A 105 5.82 -14.25 17.43
CA LYS A 105 6.85 -13.74 18.33
C LYS A 105 6.35 -13.59 19.75
N LEU A 106 7.07 -14.22 20.70
CA LEU A 106 6.82 -14.14 22.13
C LEU A 106 7.90 -13.38 22.89
N CYS A 107 9.19 -13.55 22.51
CA CYS A 107 10.33 -12.93 23.18
C CYS A 107 11.48 -12.66 22.21
N GLN A 108 12.51 -12.00 22.68
CA GLN A 108 13.77 -11.84 21.96
C GLN A 108 14.44 -13.21 21.78
N GLY A 109 15.05 -13.43 20.62
CA GLY A 109 15.77 -14.69 20.32
C GLY A 109 14.88 -15.86 19.90
N ASP A 110 13.56 -15.67 19.75
CA ASP A 110 12.66 -16.69 19.21
C ASP A 110 12.62 -16.71 17.68
N ASP A 111 13.32 -15.76 17.04
CA ASP A 111 13.46 -15.62 15.60
C ASP A 111 12.14 -15.56 14.82
N CYS A 112 11.05 -15.26 15.50
CA CYS A 112 9.72 -15.18 14.93
C CYS A 112 9.41 -13.76 14.44
N THR A 113 8.70 -13.65 13.32
CA THR A 113 8.07 -12.40 12.89
C THR A 113 6.74 -12.19 13.62
N PRO A 114 6.54 -11.06 14.34
CA PRO A 114 5.37 -10.87 15.19
C PRO A 114 4.09 -10.68 14.38
N GLU A 115 3.03 -11.39 14.77
CA GLU A 115 1.68 -11.21 14.23
C GLU A 115 0.96 -10.05 14.94
N GLY A 116 0.16 -9.29 14.18
CA GLY A 116 -0.59 -8.19 14.75
C GLY A 116 -0.85 -7.04 13.79
N VAL A 117 -1.27 -5.91 14.35
CA VAL A 117 -1.47 -4.65 13.63
C VAL A 117 -0.53 -3.62 14.22
N TYR A 118 0.30 -3.07 13.37
CA TYR A 118 1.34 -2.12 13.70
C TYR A 118 1.14 -0.80 12.96
N ARG A 119 1.86 0.25 13.40
CA ARG A 119 2.05 1.50 12.69
C ARG A 119 3.53 1.65 12.36
N VAL A 120 3.80 2.42 11.34
CA VAL A 120 5.17 2.84 11.06
C VAL A 120 5.58 3.88 12.10
N ARG A 121 6.69 3.61 12.80
CA ARG A 121 7.30 4.51 13.77
C ARG A 121 8.21 5.53 13.08
N ALA A 122 9.06 5.04 12.18
CA ALA A 122 9.96 5.83 11.36
C ALA A 122 10.30 5.07 10.07
N LYS A 123 10.86 5.77 9.08
CA LYS A 123 11.48 5.18 7.92
C LYS A 123 12.72 5.98 7.53
N PHE A 124 13.77 5.30 7.09
CA PHE A 124 15.06 5.92 6.76
C PHE A 124 15.85 5.04 5.80
N ALA A 125 16.82 5.64 5.11
CA ALA A 125 17.81 4.91 4.33
C ALA A 125 18.73 4.12 5.28
N HIS A 126 19.00 2.86 4.96
CA HIS A 126 19.82 1.99 5.79
C HIS A 126 21.09 1.56 5.02
N PRO A 127 22.30 1.72 5.57
CA PRO A 127 23.55 1.55 4.82
C PRO A 127 23.78 0.12 4.30
N LYS A 128 23.08 -0.87 4.89
CA LYS A 128 23.24 -2.28 4.57
C LYS A 128 22.03 -2.88 3.83
N TRP A 129 20.84 -2.33 4.04
CA TRP A 129 19.57 -2.91 3.59
C TRP A 129 18.73 -1.91 2.79
N ASP A 130 19.37 -0.99 2.08
CA ASP A 130 18.75 0.05 1.28
C ASP A 130 17.84 0.98 2.11
N TYR A 131 16.65 0.52 2.51
CA TYR A 131 15.74 1.23 3.40
C TYR A 131 15.30 0.37 4.58
N PHE A 132 14.88 1.06 5.66
CA PHE A 132 14.29 0.45 6.83
C PHE A 132 12.98 1.17 7.20
N ILE A 133 11.88 0.42 7.25
CA ILE A 133 10.56 0.88 7.70
C ILE A 133 10.33 0.31 9.09
N TRP A 134 10.59 1.10 10.12
CA TRP A 134 10.54 0.68 11.51
C TRP A 134 9.11 0.63 12.03
N LEU A 135 8.70 -0.50 12.58
CA LEU A 135 7.37 -0.71 13.16
C LEU A 135 7.35 -0.35 14.65
N ASN A 136 6.16 -0.02 15.16
CA ASN A 136 5.94 0.22 16.58
C ASN A 136 5.79 -1.10 17.38
N TYR A 137 6.66 -2.06 17.10
CA TYR A 137 6.83 -3.25 17.93
C TYR A 137 7.89 -2.99 19.02
N PRO A 138 7.66 -3.40 20.29
CA PRO A 138 6.42 -3.96 20.81
C PRO A 138 5.37 -2.86 21.12
N ASN A 139 4.11 -3.13 20.77
CA ASN A 139 2.97 -2.32 21.20
C ASN A 139 2.28 -2.94 22.43
N THR A 140 1.24 -2.28 22.96
CA THR A 140 0.51 -2.75 24.15
C THR A 140 0.03 -4.21 24.05
N LYS A 141 -0.41 -4.65 22.86
CA LYS A 141 -0.86 -6.04 22.67
C LYS A 141 0.29 -7.02 22.78
N ASN A 142 1.47 -6.64 22.28
CA ASN A 142 2.66 -7.48 22.38
C ASN A 142 3.08 -7.62 23.85
N TRP A 143 3.07 -6.55 24.62
CA TRP A 143 3.36 -6.59 26.05
C TRP A 143 2.40 -7.48 26.83
N ILE A 144 1.09 -7.39 26.54
CA ILE A 144 0.09 -8.29 27.16
C ILE A 144 0.36 -9.75 26.78
N LYS A 145 0.67 -10.03 25.52
CA LYS A 145 1.01 -11.40 25.05
C LYS A 145 2.26 -11.92 25.74
N PHE A 146 3.31 -11.11 25.80
CA PHE A 146 4.57 -11.42 26.48
C PHE A 146 4.36 -11.77 27.96
N ALA A 147 3.64 -10.91 28.69
CA ALA A 147 3.37 -11.13 30.11
C ALA A 147 2.57 -12.45 30.36
N ARG A 148 1.59 -12.74 29.47
CA ARG A 148 0.85 -14.00 29.53
C ARG A 148 1.73 -15.21 29.24
N ALA A 149 2.63 -15.12 28.25
CA ALA A 149 3.55 -16.20 27.92
C ALA A 149 4.52 -16.45 29.08
N LYS A 150 5.04 -15.41 29.71
CA LYS A 150 5.92 -15.49 30.89
C LYS A 150 5.20 -16.16 32.08
N LYS A 151 3.97 -15.71 32.38
CA LYS A 151 3.15 -16.30 33.45
C LYS A 151 2.81 -17.78 33.21
N ALA A 152 2.66 -18.16 31.93
CA ALA A 152 2.33 -19.54 31.53
C ALA A 152 3.60 -20.42 31.39
N GLY A 153 4.81 -19.92 31.69
CA GLY A 153 6.07 -20.69 31.57
C GLY A 153 6.43 -21.01 30.10
N LYS A 154 5.88 -20.30 29.11
CA LYS A 154 6.15 -20.57 27.70
C LYS A 154 7.44 -19.93 27.20
N ILE A 155 8.01 -19.01 27.96
CA ILE A 155 9.28 -18.31 27.71
C ILE A 155 10.07 -18.24 29.00
N PRO A 156 11.42 -18.10 28.94
CA PRO A 156 12.26 -18.00 30.12
C PRO A 156 11.81 -16.86 31.05
N PRO A 157 11.99 -17.01 32.37
CA PRO A 157 11.62 -15.96 33.33
C PRO A 157 12.39 -14.64 33.14
N ASP A 158 13.63 -14.74 32.68
CA ASP A 158 14.55 -13.63 32.39
C ASP A 158 14.46 -13.10 30.94
N ALA A 159 13.60 -13.71 30.11
CA ALA A 159 13.46 -13.29 28.71
C ALA A 159 13.00 -11.84 28.59
N ASP A 160 13.55 -11.13 27.59
CA ASP A 160 13.11 -9.83 27.13
C ASP A 160 12.12 -9.94 25.96
N ILE A 161 11.28 -8.92 25.77
CA ILE A 161 10.31 -8.91 24.66
C ILE A 161 10.98 -8.66 23.30
N GLY A 162 12.15 -7.99 23.31
CA GLY A 162 12.87 -7.55 22.12
C GLY A 162 12.27 -6.30 21.47
N GLY A 163 12.81 -5.94 20.31
CA GLY A 163 12.45 -4.70 19.59
C GLY A 163 12.91 -4.74 18.14
N ASP A 164 12.99 -3.54 17.53
CA ASP A 164 13.61 -3.27 16.24
C ASP A 164 13.06 -4.08 15.06
N ILE A 165 11.77 -4.40 15.11
CA ILE A 165 11.08 -5.07 14.00
C ILE A 165 10.75 -4.05 12.91
N GLY A 166 11.12 -4.38 11.67
CA GLY A 166 10.87 -3.53 10.50
C GLY A 166 10.67 -4.32 9.22
N ILE A 167 10.40 -3.56 8.15
CA ILE A 167 10.45 -4.02 6.77
C ILE A 167 11.68 -3.37 6.14
N HIS A 168 12.55 -4.16 5.50
CA HIS A 168 13.82 -3.68 4.98
C HIS A 168 14.24 -4.44 3.72
N GLY A 169 15.21 -3.92 2.99
CA GLY A 169 15.84 -4.57 1.87
C GLY A 169 16.80 -5.68 2.28
N THR A 170 17.80 -5.96 1.46
CA THR A 170 18.73 -7.06 1.68
C THR A 170 20.13 -6.72 1.21
N ASP A 171 21.13 -7.17 1.95
CA ASP A 171 22.54 -7.16 1.51
C ASP A 171 22.94 -8.43 0.73
N ASP A 172 22.04 -9.42 0.68
CA ASP A 172 22.21 -10.66 -0.08
C ASP A 172 20.90 -11.02 -0.80
N PRO A 173 20.70 -10.51 -2.02
CA PRO A 173 19.49 -10.78 -2.81
C PRO A 173 19.22 -12.27 -3.03
N TYR A 174 20.26 -13.10 -3.06
CA TYR A 174 20.12 -14.53 -3.29
C TYR A 174 19.24 -15.21 -2.22
N ARG A 175 19.44 -14.84 -0.95
CA ARG A 175 18.59 -15.38 0.15
C ARG A 175 17.10 -15.08 -0.07
N ASN A 176 16.79 -13.86 -0.49
CA ASN A 176 15.41 -13.47 -0.77
C ASN A 176 14.85 -14.19 -2.01
N LEU A 177 15.65 -14.35 -3.06
CA LEU A 177 15.24 -15.02 -4.29
C LEU A 177 14.91 -16.51 -4.09
N ILE A 178 15.69 -17.22 -3.26
CA ILE A 178 15.41 -18.62 -2.95
C ILE A 178 14.39 -18.80 -1.81
N GLY A 179 13.85 -17.71 -1.26
CA GLY A 179 12.88 -17.72 -0.19
C GLY A 179 13.44 -18.18 1.17
N MET A 180 14.74 -17.98 1.41
CA MET A 180 15.38 -18.29 2.69
C MET A 180 14.98 -17.29 3.76
N ASN A 181 14.35 -17.75 4.84
CA ASN A 181 14.10 -16.92 6.01
C ASN A 181 15.41 -16.75 6.79
N TRP A 182 15.88 -15.51 6.92
CA TRP A 182 17.21 -15.22 7.46
C TRP A 182 17.23 -14.13 8.53
N THR A 183 16.08 -13.48 8.81
CA THR A 183 16.05 -12.40 9.80
C THR A 183 15.77 -12.96 11.21
N TYR A 184 15.92 -12.10 12.21
CA TYR A 184 15.56 -12.40 13.60
C TYR A 184 14.16 -11.92 13.97
N GLY A 185 13.30 -11.72 12.94
CA GLY A 185 11.90 -11.32 13.10
C GLY A 185 11.45 -10.19 12.19
N CYS A 186 12.35 -9.50 11.50
CA CYS A 186 12.02 -8.50 10.47
C CYS A 186 11.43 -9.15 9.22
N ILE A 187 10.86 -8.34 8.35
CA ILE A 187 10.38 -8.70 7.02
C ILE A 187 11.41 -8.15 6.01
N SER A 188 12.06 -9.02 5.24
CA SER A 188 13.01 -8.60 4.21
C SER A 188 12.42 -8.75 2.82
N MET A 189 12.67 -7.74 1.98
CA MET A 189 12.27 -7.66 0.57
C MET A 189 13.52 -7.56 -0.31
N LEU A 190 13.37 -7.80 -1.61
CA LEU A 190 14.36 -7.32 -2.57
C LEU A 190 14.34 -5.79 -2.63
N ASP A 191 15.48 -5.15 -2.75
CA ASP A 191 15.61 -3.67 -2.77
C ASP A 191 14.74 -3.05 -3.86
N LYS A 192 14.73 -3.60 -5.08
CA LYS A 192 13.88 -3.17 -6.19
C LYS A 192 12.37 -3.17 -5.88
N ASP A 193 11.93 -4.07 -4.99
CA ASP A 193 10.53 -4.19 -4.58
C ASP A 193 10.26 -3.20 -3.43
N LEU A 194 11.22 -3.02 -2.53
CA LEU A 194 11.16 -2.04 -1.46
C LEU A 194 11.14 -0.61 -2.00
N ASP A 195 11.87 -0.31 -3.07
CA ASP A 195 11.84 0.98 -3.79
C ASP A 195 10.44 1.38 -4.23
N GLN A 196 9.58 0.41 -4.56
CA GLN A 196 8.19 0.67 -4.94
C GLN A 196 7.28 0.92 -3.73
N VAL A 197 7.58 0.27 -2.60
CA VAL A 197 6.76 0.34 -1.38
C VAL A 197 7.14 1.55 -0.52
N TYR A 198 8.43 1.82 -0.38
CA TYR A 198 8.95 2.84 0.52
C TYR A 198 8.37 4.26 0.32
N PRO A 199 8.20 4.77 -0.93
CA PRO A 199 7.60 6.09 -1.14
C PRO A 199 6.13 6.19 -0.68
N LEU A 200 5.41 5.08 -0.67
CA LEU A 200 3.99 5.03 -0.30
C LEU A 200 3.77 5.05 1.22
N VAL A 201 4.82 4.78 1.99
CA VAL A 201 4.77 4.61 3.45
C VAL A 201 4.98 5.93 4.18
N ASN A 202 4.19 6.14 5.23
CA ASN A 202 4.34 7.22 6.20
C ASN A 202 3.90 6.75 7.61
N GLN A 203 3.95 7.63 8.60
CA GLN A 203 3.58 7.30 9.99
C GLN A 203 2.10 6.90 10.18
N ASN A 204 1.22 7.26 9.22
CA ASN A 204 -0.19 6.85 9.23
C ASN A 204 -0.41 5.46 8.60
N THR A 205 0.62 4.88 7.97
CA THR A 205 0.56 3.55 7.37
C THR A 205 0.28 2.50 8.44
N LEU A 206 -0.71 1.65 8.18
CA LEU A 206 -0.97 0.45 8.98
C LEU A 206 -0.26 -0.75 8.36
N VAL A 207 0.39 -1.53 9.21
CA VAL A 207 1.04 -2.79 8.82
C VAL A 207 0.36 -3.93 9.56
N VAL A 208 -0.29 -4.81 8.82
CA VAL A 208 -0.93 -6.02 9.32
C VAL A 208 -0.01 -7.19 9.03
N ILE A 209 0.38 -7.93 10.05
CA ILE A 209 1.14 -9.17 9.90
C ILE A 209 0.23 -10.31 10.37
N THR A 210 -0.05 -11.24 9.49
CA THR A 210 -0.99 -12.35 9.72
C THR A 210 -0.38 -13.68 9.33
N LYS A 211 -0.81 -14.75 10.02
CA LYS A 211 -0.37 -16.11 9.72
C LYS A 211 -0.79 -16.58 8.32
N GLN A 212 -1.98 -16.17 7.84
CA GLN A 212 -2.57 -16.59 6.54
C GLN A 212 -1.73 -16.19 5.35
#